data_58dc870a618169ec45a1b45cb4858119
#
_entry.id   58dc870a618169ec45a1b45cb4858119
#
_cell.length_a   1.000
_cell.length_b   1.000
_cell.length_c   1.000
_cell.angle_alpha   90.00
_cell.angle_beta   90.00
_cell.angle_gamma   90.00
#
_symmetry.space_group_name_H-M   'P 1'
#
loop_
_entity.id
_entity.type
_entity.pdbx_description
1 polymer ?
#
loop_
_entity_poly.entity_id
_entity_poly.type
_entity_poly.pdbx_seq_one_letter_code
_entity_poly.pdbx_strand_id
1 'polypeptide(L)'
;MIALRFASSYARSLRCTLSTSNAVETNAGGLNLLFKRWATKKAGGSTSNGRDSKPKNLGVKKFGGERVIPGNIIIRQRGTRFHPGNYVGMGRDHTLFALVPGLVRFEKNRKSGRKWVHVDPSTGPQIHPVYQHLPKEFLLKNIQSSDVKNV
;
A
#
# COMPACT_ATOMS: atom_id res chain seq x y z
N MET A 1 -61.55 5.55 19.80
CA MET A 1 -61.65 6.89 19.18
C MET A 1 -60.76 6.94 17.95
N ILE A 2 -61.39 7.18 16.80
CA ILE A 2 -60.96 7.89 15.60
C ILE A 2 -59.85 7.21 14.80
N ALA A 3 -60.19 6.51 13.87
CA ALA A 3 -60.30 6.45 12.41
C ALA A 3 -59.72 7.62 11.63
N LEU A 4 -58.98 7.24 10.53
CA LEU A 4 -58.93 7.91 9.21
C LEU A 4 -57.90 7.17 8.37
N ARG A 5 -58.24 6.26 7.46
CA ARG A 5 -58.66 6.40 6.07
C ARG A 5 -57.93 7.49 5.30
N PHE A 6 -57.01 7.07 4.41
CA PHE A 6 -56.88 7.69 3.09
C PHE A 6 -56.45 6.63 2.07
N ALA A 7 -57.46 6.23 1.30
CA ALA A 7 -57.27 5.62 0.00
C ALA A 7 -57.08 6.75 -1.01
N SER A 8 -56.15 6.66 -1.91
CA SER A 8 -56.15 7.42 -3.14
C SER A 8 -55.56 6.60 -4.27
N SER A 9 -56.48 6.11 -5.03
CA SER A 9 -56.35 5.57 -6.36
C SER A 9 -55.79 6.61 -7.34
N TYR A 10 -54.74 6.28 -8.06
CA TYR A 10 -54.44 6.91 -9.34
C TYR A 10 -54.13 5.83 -10.38
N ALA A 11 -55.17 5.23 -10.91
CA ALA A 11 -55.14 4.57 -12.19
C ALA A 11 -55.19 5.63 -13.29
N ARG A 12 -54.07 5.97 -13.90
CA ARG A 12 -54.08 6.77 -15.12
C ARG A 12 -53.75 5.88 -16.30
N SER A 13 -54.82 5.40 -16.91
CA SER A 13 -54.84 4.75 -18.22
C SER A 13 -54.28 5.71 -19.27
N LEU A 14 -53.12 5.39 -19.80
CA LEU A 14 -52.61 5.97 -21.03
C LEU A 14 -52.99 5.05 -22.18
N ARG A 15 -54.06 5.41 -22.86
CA ARG A 15 -54.39 4.86 -24.19
C ARG A 15 -53.33 5.35 -25.16
N CYS A 16 -52.52 4.42 -25.62
CA CYS A 16 -51.67 4.62 -26.76
C CYS A 16 -52.54 4.50 -28.00
N THR A 17 -52.83 5.62 -28.65
CA THR A 17 -53.52 5.66 -29.96
C THR A 17 -52.52 5.20 -31.01
N LEU A 18 -52.76 4.04 -31.61
CA LEU A 18 -52.08 3.63 -32.83
C LEU A 18 -52.44 4.61 -33.94
N SER A 19 -51.47 5.42 -34.32
CA SER A 19 -51.55 6.17 -35.58
C SER A 19 -51.05 5.24 -36.70
N THR A 20 -51.97 4.74 -37.50
CA THR A 20 -51.67 4.08 -38.76
C THR A 20 -51.33 5.16 -39.78
N SER A 21 -50.05 5.39 -40.01
CA SER A 21 -49.60 6.17 -41.16
C SER A 21 -49.35 5.26 -42.36
N ASN A 22 -50.06 5.52 -43.41
CA ASN A 22 -49.98 4.85 -44.68
C ASN A 22 -48.55 4.83 -45.25
N ALA A 23 -48.09 3.65 -45.57
CA ALA A 23 -46.87 3.46 -46.33
C ALA A 23 -47.13 3.83 -47.78
N VAL A 24 -46.49 4.88 -48.22
CA VAL A 24 -46.35 5.17 -49.69
C VAL A 24 -45.24 4.24 -50.20
N GLU A 25 -45.64 3.27 -50.98
CA GLU A 25 -44.73 2.46 -51.78
C GLU A 25 -44.15 3.31 -52.89
N THR A 26 -42.92 3.74 -52.78
CA THR A 26 -42.13 4.23 -53.91
C THR A 26 -41.11 3.14 -54.28
N ASN A 27 -41.48 2.42 -55.37
CA ASN A 27 -40.53 1.57 -56.09
C ASN A 27 -39.47 2.44 -56.74
N ALA A 28 -38.35 2.58 -56.12
CA ALA A 28 -37.09 3.01 -56.76
C ALA A 28 -36.03 2.02 -56.35
N GLY A 29 -35.53 1.26 -57.33
CA GLY A 29 -34.48 0.26 -57.17
C GLY A 29 -33.18 0.90 -56.65
N GLY A 30 -33.04 0.96 -55.37
CA GLY A 30 -31.82 1.30 -54.65
C GLY A 30 -31.57 0.24 -53.59
N LEU A 31 -30.42 -0.34 -53.58
CA LEU A 31 -29.94 -1.27 -52.57
C LEU A 31 -29.97 -0.56 -51.21
N ASN A 32 -31.15 -0.51 -50.60
CA ASN A 32 -31.26 -0.17 -49.19
C ASN A 32 -30.67 -1.32 -48.37
N LEU A 33 -29.37 -1.40 -48.35
CA LEU A 33 -28.68 -2.13 -47.30
C LEU A 33 -29.00 -1.41 -46.00
N LEU A 34 -30.14 -1.79 -45.45
CA LEU A 34 -30.45 -1.51 -44.04
C LEU A 34 -29.40 -2.22 -43.22
N PHE A 35 -28.29 -1.52 -43.00
CA PHE A 35 -27.34 -1.89 -41.96
C PHE A 35 -28.08 -1.79 -40.62
N LYS A 36 -28.83 -2.81 -40.32
CA LYS A 36 -29.41 -3.00 -39.02
C LYS A 36 -28.21 -3.17 -38.07
N ARG A 37 -27.77 -2.05 -37.51
CA ARG A 37 -26.76 -2.10 -36.45
C ARG A 37 -27.38 -2.83 -35.28
N TRP A 38 -27.04 -4.07 -35.15
CA TRP A 38 -27.27 -4.88 -33.96
C TRP A 38 -26.22 -4.53 -32.91
N ALA A 39 -25.90 -3.25 -32.77
CA ALA A 39 -25.11 -2.81 -31.67
C ALA A 39 -25.98 -2.79 -30.42
N THR A 40 -26.28 -3.98 -29.92
CA THR A 40 -26.58 -4.10 -28.51
C THR A 40 -25.31 -3.71 -27.78
N LYS A 41 -25.18 -2.42 -27.49
CA LYS A 41 -24.24 -1.96 -26.49
C LYS A 41 -24.57 -2.77 -25.24
N LYS A 42 -23.79 -3.80 -25.00
CA LYS A 42 -23.84 -4.52 -23.73
C LYS A 42 -23.68 -3.45 -22.68
N ALA A 43 -24.76 -3.11 -21.98
CA ALA A 43 -24.69 -2.22 -20.85
C ALA A 43 -23.56 -2.76 -19.99
N GLY A 44 -22.51 -1.98 -19.83
CA GLY A 44 -21.38 -2.41 -19.05
C GLY A 44 -21.90 -2.84 -17.70
N GLY A 45 -21.91 -4.16 -17.47
CA GLY A 45 -22.33 -4.69 -16.19
C GLY A 45 -21.54 -3.93 -15.12
N SER A 46 -22.20 -3.52 -14.06
CA SER A 46 -21.52 -2.92 -12.93
C SER A 46 -20.43 -3.91 -12.49
N THR A 47 -19.16 -3.57 -12.77
CA THR A 47 -18.04 -4.37 -12.35
C THR A 47 -18.03 -4.36 -10.83
N SER A 48 -18.40 -5.47 -10.25
CA SER A 48 -18.29 -5.75 -8.83
C SER A 48 -16.81 -5.71 -8.34
N ASN A 49 -15.86 -5.81 -9.30
CA ASN A 49 -14.43 -5.95 -9.10
C ASN A 49 -13.70 -4.65 -9.48
N GLY A 50 -13.65 -3.64 -8.81
CA GLY A 50 -12.90 -2.42 -9.12
C GLY A 50 -12.48 -1.69 -7.85
N ARG A 51 -12.63 -2.37 -6.71
CA ARG A 51 -12.34 -1.80 -5.40
C ARG A 51 -10.92 -2.10 -5.03
N ASP A 52 -10.01 -1.29 -5.54
CA ASP A 52 -8.61 -1.40 -5.15
C ASP A 52 -8.31 -0.48 -3.97
N SER A 53 -7.60 -0.99 -2.97
CA SER A 53 -7.16 -0.19 -1.85
C SER A 53 -5.95 0.64 -2.26
N LYS A 54 -5.86 1.88 -1.78
CA LYS A 54 -4.70 2.74 -2.01
C LYS A 54 -3.40 2.01 -1.61
N PRO A 55 -2.32 2.08 -2.42
CA PRO A 55 -1.05 1.45 -2.13
C PRO A 55 -0.48 1.96 -0.80
N LYS A 56 0.06 1.06 0.01
CA LYS A 56 0.62 1.38 1.33
C LYS A 56 2.11 1.68 1.29
N ASN A 57 2.74 1.50 0.13
CA ASN A 57 4.16 1.77 -0.13
C ASN A 57 5.09 1.12 0.91
N LEU A 58 4.81 -0.15 1.26
CA LEU A 58 5.65 -0.91 2.18
C LEU A 58 6.89 -1.45 1.48
N GLY A 59 7.91 -1.78 2.26
CA GLY A 59 9.14 -2.41 1.79
C GLY A 59 10.39 -1.64 2.18
N VAL A 60 11.51 -2.08 1.63
CA VAL A 60 12.83 -1.46 1.80
C VAL A 60 12.87 -0.17 1.00
N LYS A 61 13.38 0.91 1.62
CA LYS A 61 13.53 2.25 1.03
C LYS A 61 15.00 2.62 0.83
N LYS A 62 15.88 2.05 1.65
CA LYS A 62 17.34 2.18 1.57
C LYS A 62 17.96 0.80 1.58
N PHE A 63 18.74 0.51 0.54
CA PHE A 63 19.36 -0.80 0.37
C PHE A 63 20.71 -0.89 1.10
N GLY A 64 21.26 -2.10 1.15
CA GLY A 64 22.58 -2.32 1.74
C GLY A 64 23.67 -1.55 1.01
N GLY A 65 24.56 -0.88 1.77
CA GLY A 65 25.62 -0.02 1.25
C GLY A 65 25.18 1.40 0.91
N GLU A 66 23.87 1.74 1.00
CA GLU A 66 23.42 3.10 0.79
C GLU A 66 23.72 4.00 2.00
N ARG A 67 24.12 5.23 1.69
CA ARG A 67 24.34 6.27 2.69
C ARG A 67 23.01 6.79 3.23
N VAL A 68 22.95 6.92 4.55
CA VAL A 68 21.78 7.47 5.27
C VAL A 68 22.22 8.57 6.24
N ILE A 69 21.30 9.47 6.52
CA ILE A 69 21.40 10.50 7.55
C ILE A 69 20.38 10.22 8.65
N PRO A 70 20.53 10.77 9.86
CA PRO A 70 19.57 10.60 10.94
C PRO A 70 18.16 10.98 10.49
N GLY A 71 17.17 10.15 10.87
CA GLY A 71 15.78 10.33 10.49
C GLY A 71 15.38 9.70 9.16
N ASN A 72 16.33 9.25 8.31
CA ASN A 72 15.99 8.57 7.07
C ASN A 72 15.27 7.25 7.35
N ILE A 73 14.13 7.05 6.69
CA ILE A 73 13.40 5.79 6.74
C ILE A 73 14.14 4.75 5.89
N ILE A 74 14.50 3.62 6.52
CA ILE A 74 15.17 2.50 5.87
C ILE A 74 14.14 1.48 5.38
N ILE A 75 13.17 1.13 6.24
CA ILE A 75 12.14 0.12 5.93
C ILE A 75 10.79 0.59 6.44
N ARG A 76 9.76 0.42 5.61
CA ARG A 76 8.36 0.48 6.05
C ARG A 76 7.76 -0.92 6.04
N GLN A 77 7.21 -1.35 7.18
CA GLN A 77 6.71 -2.71 7.35
C GLN A 77 5.46 -2.74 8.23
N ARG A 78 4.73 -3.84 8.14
CA ARG A 78 3.68 -4.21 9.07
C ARG A 78 4.18 -5.36 9.92
N GLY A 79 4.29 -5.13 11.22
CA GLY A 79 5.00 -6.03 12.12
C GLY A 79 6.52 -6.02 11.90
N THR A 80 7.24 -6.83 12.65
CA THR A 80 8.71 -6.87 12.69
C THR A 80 9.28 -7.96 11.76
N ARG A 81 9.16 -7.79 10.45
CA ARG A 81 9.85 -8.65 9.46
C ARG A 81 11.37 -8.45 9.50
N PHE A 82 11.78 -7.22 9.76
CA PHE A 82 13.15 -6.80 10.05
C PHE A 82 13.18 -6.20 11.45
N HIS A 83 14.20 -6.55 12.21
CA HIS A 83 14.43 -6.04 13.55
C HIS A 83 15.42 -4.88 13.53
N PRO A 84 15.28 -3.90 14.43
CA PRO A 84 16.27 -2.86 14.58
C PRO A 84 17.55 -3.46 15.15
N GLY A 85 18.68 -3.11 14.54
CA GLY A 85 20.02 -3.42 15.01
C GLY A 85 20.73 -2.17 15.57
N ASN A 86 22.04 -2.09 15.39
CA ASN A 86 22.83 -0.98 15.88
C ASN A 86 22.50 0.30 15.10
N TYR A 87 22.30 1.40 15.82
CA TYR A 87 22.04 2.74 15.29
C TYR A 87 20.75 2.86 14.43
N VAL A 88 19.81 1.95 14.63
CA VAL A 88 18.50 1.96 13.98
C VAL A 88 17.40 2.05 15.03
N GLY A 89 16.51 3.02 14.87
CA GLY A 89 15.31 3.17 15.69
C GLY A 89 14.11 2.50 15.03
N MET A 90 13.12 2.15 15.85
CA MET A 90 11.84 1.60 15.39
C MET A 90 10.69 2.48 15.89
N GLY A 91 9.86 2.94 14.94
CA GLY A 91 8.64 3.67 15.24
C GLY A 91 7.50 2.76 15.72
N ARG A 92 6.43 3.35 16.22
CA ARG A 92 5.22 2.64 16.68
C ARG A 92 4.56 1.82 15.56
N ASP A 93 4.70 2.26 14.32
CA ASP A 93 4.19 1.60 13.10
C ASP A 93 5.19 0.56 12.53
N HIS A 94 6.20 0.17 13.30
CA HIS A 94 7.29 -0.73 12.93
C HIS A 94 8.22 -0.20 11.82
N THR A 95 8.14 1.08 11.48
CA THR A 95 9.05 1.72 10.54
C THR A 95 10.45 1.78 11.16
N LEU A 96 11.47 1.33 10.42
CA LEU A 96 12.87 1.42 10.82
C LEU A 96 13.50 2.68 10.22
N PHE A 97 14.20 3.44 11.05
CA PHE A 97 14.87 4.69 10.65
C PHE A 97 16.26 4.80 11.23
N ALA A 98 17.13 5.53 10.54
CA ALA A 98 18.52 5.74 10.97
C ALA A 98 18.59 6.74 12.12
N LEU A 99 19.45 6.46 13.11
CA LEU A 99 19.77 7.36 14.23
C LEU A 99 21.03 8.15 14.00
N VAL A 100 21.98 7.62 13.21
CA VAL A 100 23.27 8.22 12.91
C VAL A 100 23.53 8.26 11.41
N PRO A 101 24.40 9.14 10.92
CA PRO A 101 24.83 9.13 9.53
C PRO A 101 25.79 7.95 9.28
N GLY A 102 25.58 7.22 8.19
CA GLY A 102 26.40 6.05 7.90
C GLY A 102 25.91 5.26 6.70
N LEU A 103 26.32 3.99 6.63
CA LEU A 103 25.95 3.04 5.58
C LEU A 103 25.01 1.99 6.14
N VAL A 104 23.98 1.64 5.39
CA VAL A 104 23.01 0.61 5.79
C VAL A 104 23.63 -0.79 5.59
N ARG A 105 23.47 -1.65 6.59
CA ARG A 105 23.88 -3.05 6.53
C ARG A 105 22.74 -3.96 6.97
N PHE A 106 22.44 -4.97 6.15
CA PHE A 106 21.47 -6.01 6.45
C PHE A 106 22.16 -7.28 6.92
N GLU A 107 21.64 -7.87 7.99
CA GLU A 107 22.15 -9.11 8.54
C GLU A 107 21.02 -10.13 8.69
N LYS A 108 21.29 -11.39 8.39
CA LYS A 108 20.36 -12.50 8.59
C LYS A 108 20.98 -13.56 9.47
N ASN A 109 20.38 -13.81 10.62
CA ASN A 109 20.78 -14.91 11.48
C ASN A 109 20.36 -16.24 10.85
N ARG A 110 21.33 -17.12 10.57
CA ARG A 110 21.08 -18.41 9.92
C ARG A 110 20.28 -19.37 10.79
N LYS A 111 20.49 -19.34 12.11
CA LYS A 111 19.82 -20.25 13.05
C LYS A 111 18.36 -19.86 13.29
N SER A 112 18.08 -18.59 13.57
CA SER A 112 16.75 -18.10 13.90
C SER A 112 15.97 -17.58 12.69
N GLY A 113 16.60 -17.40 11.53
CA GLY A 113 16.02 -16.81 10.34
C GLY A 113 15.70 -15.32 10.47
N ARG A 114 15.91 -14.70 11.62
CA ARG A 114 15.65 -13.28 11.86
C ARG A 114 16.56 -12.40 11.03
N LYS A 115 16.00 -11.29 10.57
CA LYS A 115 16.71 -10.28 9.78
C LYS A 115 16.87 -9.02 10.60
N TRP A 116 18.08 -8.46 10.59
CA TRP A 116 18.43 -7.25 11.32
C TRP A 116 18.89 -6.18 10.35
N VAL A 117 18.69 -4.93 10.73
CA VAL A 117 19.17 -3.77 9.97
C VAL A 117 20.05 -2.95 10.89
N HIS A 118 21.24 -2.65 10.42
CA HIS A 118 22.24 -1.86 11.12
C HIS A 118 22.62 -0.65 10.28
N VAL A 119 23.10 0.39 10.93
CA VAL A 119 23.77 1.51 10.28
C VAL A 119 25.19 1.54 10.80
N ASP A 120 26.17 1.42 9.91
CA ASP A 120 27.57 1.55 10.24
C ASP A 120 27.97 3.03 10.12
N PRO A 121 28.34 3.71 11.23
CA PRO A 121 28.55 5.14 11.24
C PRO A 121 29.77 5.54 10.39
N SER A 122 29.63 6.62 9.62
CA SER A 122 30.70 7.12 8.74
C SER A 122 31.83 7.83 9.48
N THR A 123 31.58 8.31 10.70
CA THR A 123 32.53 9.10 11.51
C THR A 123 33.20 8.28 12.62
N GLY A 124 33.34 6.96 12.45
CA GLY A 124 33.92 6.06 13.44
C GLY A 124 32.90 5.52 14.46
N PRO A 125 33.35 4.69 15.41
CA PRO A 125 32.48 4.05 16.37
C PRO A 125 31.86 5.09 17.31
N GLN A 126 30.59 5.39 17.10
CA GLN A 126 29.81 6.20 18.02
C GLN A 126 29.17 5.29 19.06
N ILE A 127 29.19 5.72 20.31
CA ILE A 127 28.50 5.01 21.39
C ILE A 127 27.00 5.04 21.09
N HIS A 128 26.39 3.86 21.04
CA HIS A 128 24.94 3.74 20.83
C HIS A 128 24.22 4.58 21.90
N PRO A 129 23.16 5.34 21.54
CA PRO A 129 22.45 6.22 22.48
C PRO A 129 22.02 5.56 23.80
N VAL A 130 21.68 4.27 23.76
CA VAL A 130 21.35 3.47 24.94
C VAL A 130 22.49 3.35 25.95
N TYR A 131 23.75 3.43 25.48
CA TYR A 131 24.93 3.24 26.31
C TYR A 131 25.64 4.56 26.66
N GLN A 132 25.12 5.71 26.22
CA GLN A 132 25.78 7.01 26.46
C GLN A 132 25.90 7.38 27.94
N HIS A 133 25.01 6.86 28.79
CA HIS A 133 25.01 7.09 30.24
C HIS A 133 25.77 6.03 31.03
N LEU A 134 26.34 5.04 30.36
CA LEU A 134 27.19 4.06 31.03
C LEU A 134 28.63 4.62 31.21
N PRO A 135 29.29 4.31 32.34
CA PRO A 135 30.68 4.67 32.55
C PRO A 135 31.57 4.13 31.43
N LYS A 136 32.50 4.95 30.92
CA LYS A 136 33.39 4.54 29.81
C LYS A 136 34.19 3.27 30.12
N GLU A 137 34.56 3.05 31.38
CA GLU A 137 35.28 1.87 31.85
C GLU A 137 34.49 0.56 31.61
N PHE A 138 33.16 0.61 31.75
CA PHE A 138 32.32 -0.55 31.52
C PHE A 138 32.25 -0.93 30.02
N LEU A 139 32.27 0.09 29.15
CA LEU A 139 32.25 -0.09 27.71
C LEU A 139 33.59 -0.71 27.20
N LEU A 140 34.73 -0.27 27.76
CA LEU A 140 36.05 -0.76 27.39
C LEU A 140 36.25 -2.22 27.80
N LYS A 141 35.80 -2.65 28.97
CA LYS A 141 35.88 -4.06 29.41
C LYS A 141 35.14 -5.01 28.48
N ASN A 142 33.99 -4.59 27.92
CA ASN A 142 33.22 -5.44 27.02
C ASN A 142 33.81 -5.51 25.60
N ILE A 143 34.51 -4.50 25.14
CA ILE A 143 35.23 -4.52 23.85
C ILE A 143 36.40 -5.52 23.90
N GLN A 144 37.21 -5.51 24.95
CA GLN A 144 38.32 -6.42 25.12
C GLN A 144 37.90 -7.90 25.27
N SER A 145 36.70 -8.15 25.79
CA SER A 145 36.17 -9.53 25.92
C SER A 145 35.59 -10.09 24.60
N SER A 146 35.28 -9.25 23.63
CA SER A 146 34.76 -9.69 22.32
C SER A 146 35.89 -10.08 21.35
N ASP A 147 37.07 -9.47 21.49
CA ASP A 147 38.22 -9.75 20.61
C ASP A 147 38.92 -11.06 20.96
N VAL A 148 38.79 -11.54 22.21
CA VAL A 148 39.39 -12.80 22.67
C VAL A 148 38.62 -14.05 22.19
N LYS A 149 37.39 -13.91 21.71
CA LYS A 149 36.56 -15.05 21.23
C LYS A 149 36.69 -15.33 19.73
N ASN A 150 37.50 -14.56 18.99
CA ASN A 150 37.69 -14.70 17.56
C ASN A 150 39.13 -15.08 17.16
N VAL A 151 39.91 -15.63 18.09
CA VAL A 151 41.23 -16.24 17.83
C VAL A 151 41.12 -17.76 17.93
#